data_23b128bc6288156ff976a2f5074328d0
#
_entry.id   23b128bc6288156ff976a2f5074328d0
#
_cell.length_a   1.000
_cell.length_b   1.000
_cell.length_c   1.000
_cell.angle_alpha   90.00
_cell.angle_beta   90.00
_cell.angle_gamma   90.00
#
_symmetry.space_group_name_H-M   'P 1'
#
loop_
_entity.id
_entity.type
_entity.pdbx_description
1 polymer ?
#
loop_
_entity_poly.entity_id
_entity_poly.type
_entity_poly.pdbx_seq_one_letter_code
_entity_poly.pdbx_strand_id
1 'polypeptide(L)'
;HERVCGSCGVVWAERFADDTWDYDINNSGHGRTGPPENRMMGSSTMIAGTNKDASGQWIKGDAKDMVKRISVWDKRNKSNGRKTLNIANSEITRLCQVLGIVENVKQRGAEIFRECEKYKMMRGRTTTVFSAACLYAACRELGVSKTLTDFTKVCYARRSDISAYYRLIIKTLNLTVNIMSPVDYISRIGSNTIPPISVSIQQKAIKLLKELNGKEG
;
A
#
# COMPACT_ATOMS: atom_id res chain seq x y z
N HIS A 1 -16.25 20.26 -11.15
CA HIS A 1 -16.51 20.64 -12.55
C HIS A 1 -15.43 21.60 -13.01
N GLU A 2 -14.58 21.13 -13.90
CA GLU A 2 -13.57 21.95 -14.57
C GLU A 2 -14.25 22.91 -15.54
N ARG A 3 -13.84 24.17 -15.55
CA ARG A 3 -14.24 25.13 -16.58
C ARG A 3 -13.13 25.24 -17.60
N VAL A 4 -13.35 24.64 -18.76
CA VAL A 4 -12.39 24.59 -19.85
C VAL A 4 -12.81 25.62 -20.93
N CYS A 5 -11.85 26.38 -21.43
CA CYS A 5 -12.08 27.26 -22.57
C CYS A 5 -12.29 26.42 -23.84
N GLY A 6 -13.42 26.61 -24.53
CA GLY A 6 -13.75 25.84 -25.73
C GLY A 6 -12.87 26.13 -26.97
N SER A 7 -12.08 27.22 -26.97
CA SER A 7 -11.23 27.60 -28.10
C SER A 7 -9.75 27.22 -27.93
N CYS A 8 -9.22 27.27 -26.71
CA CYS A 8 -7.79 27.02 -26.46
C CYS A 8 -7.51 25.92 -25.44
N GLY A 9 -8.55 25.31 -24.82
CA GLY A 9 -8.40 24.21 -23.87
C GLY A 9 -7.83 24.60 -22.49
N VAL A 10 -7.66 25.90 -22.21
CA VAL A 10 -7.14 26.35 -20.91
C VAL A 10 -8.19 26.13 -19.84
N VAL A 11 -7.78 25.47 -18.76
CA VAL A 11 -8.62 25.25 -17.57
C VAL A 11 -8.62 26.51 -16.71
N TRP A 12 -9.80 27.13 -16.50
CA TRP A 12 -9.94 28.40 -15.79
C TRP A 12 -10.14 28.23 -14.30
N ALA A 13 -10.72 27.13 -13.90
CA ALA A 13 -10.91 26.80 -12.49
C ALA A 13 -11.01 25.29 -12.34
N GLU A 14 -10.09 24.74 -11.59
CA GLU A 14 -10.21 23.42 -11.01
C GLU A 14 -10.94 23.58 -9.67
N ARG A 15 -12.19 23.13 -9.62
CA ARG A 15 -12.79 22.83 -8.31
C ARG A 15 -12.27 21.46 -7.92
N PHE A 16 -11.17 21.44 -7.19
CA PHE A 16 -10.85 20.27 -6.41
C PHE A 16 -12.06 19.96 -5.52
N ALA A 17 -12.50 18.72 -5.53
CA ALA A 17 -13.39 18.26 -4.48
C ALA A 17 -12.68 18.61 -3.16
N ASP A 18 -13.29 19.46 -2.35
CA ASP A 18 -12.73 19.83 -1.07
C ASP A 18 -12.64 18.55 -0.23
N ASP A 19 -11.44 17.99 -0.13
CA ASP A 19 -11.14 16.90 0.81
C ASP A 19 -11.00 17.43 2.24
N THR A 20 -11.23 18.75 2.43
CA THR A 20 -11.34 19.34 3.75
C THR A 20 -12.58 18.82 4.43
N TRP A 21 -12.40 18.46 5.67
CA TRP A 21 -13.42 17.96 6.57
C TRP A 21 -14.62 18.91 6.60
N ASP A 22 -15.69 18.58 5.91
CA ASP A 22 -16.98 19.23 6.11
C ASP A 22 -17.50 18.85 7.50
N TYR A 23 -17.05 19.62 8.48
CA TYR A 23 -17.63 19.62 9.81
C TYR A 23 -18.91 20.43 9.70
N ASP A 24 -19.99 19.77 9.31
CA ASP A 24 -21.29 20.39 9.30
C ASP A 24 -21.78 20.51 10.76
N ILE A 25 -21.47 21.67 11.36
CA ILE A 25 -21.87 22.02 12.73
C ILE A 25 -23.41 22.03 12.89
N ASN A 26 -24.15 22.04 11.80
CA ASN A 26 -25.59 22.21 11.76
C ASN A 26 -26.39 20.91 11.52
N ASN A 27 -25.82 19.75 11.83
CA ASN A 27 -26.59 18.51 12.00
C ASN A 27 -27.43 18.02 10.80
N SER A 28 -26.97 18.25 9.57
CA SER A 28 -27.67 17.78 8.37
C SER A 28 -27.40 16.30 7.99
N GLY A 29 -26.75 15.54 8.85
CA GLY A 29 -26.66 14.06 8.75
C GLY A 29 -25.81 13.51 7.59
N HIS A 30 -25.14 14.33 6.81
CA HIS A 30 -24.36 13.93 5.64
C HIS A 30 -22.86 14.26 5.73
N GLY A 31 -22.37 14.71 6.88
CA GLY A 31 -20.97 14.97 7.10
C GLY A 31 -20.14 13.67 7.05
N ARG A 32 -19.06 13.67 6.29
CA ARG A 32 -18.05 12.59 6.35
C ARG A 32 -17.51 12.50 7.77
N THR A 33 -17.81 11.44 8.47
CA THR A 33 -17.31 11.19 9.81
C THR A 33 -16.02 10.37 9.74
N GLY A 34 -14.88 11.01 9.98
CA GLY A 34 -13.60 10.35 10.18
C GLY A 34 -12.64 10.38 8.98
N PRO A 35 -11.35 10.15 9.23
CA PRO A 35 -10.34 10.07 8.17
C PRO A 35 -10.59 8.88 7.25
N PRO A 36 -10.13 8.93 6.00
CA PRO A 36 -10.24 7.81 5.08
C PRO A 36 -9.64 6.55 5.72
N GLU A 37 -10.27 5.41 5.47
CA GLU A 37 -9.83 4.13 6.03
C GLU A 37 -8.40 3.82 5.57
N ASN A 38 -7.49 3.74 6.53
CA ASN A 38 -6.13 3.33 6.23
C ASN A 38 -6.06 1.80 6.18
N ARG A 39 -6.00 1.26 4.97
CA ARG A 39 -5.90 -0.19 4.72
C ARG A 39 -4.69 -0.86 5.37
N MET A 40 -3.63 -0.09 5.68
CA MET A 40 -2.45 -0.61 6.36
C MET A 40 -2.71 -0.93 7.84
N MET A 41 -3.54 -0.14 8.52
CA MET A 41 -3.77 -0.30 9.96
C MET A 41 -5.04 -1.08 10.31
N GLY A 42 -5.94 -1.31 9.34
CA GLY A 42 -7.28 -1.81 9.60
C GLY A 42 -8.15 -0.77 10.31
N SER A 43 -9.43 -1.10 10.49
CA SER A 43 -10.33 -0.27 11.28
C SER A 43 -9.84 -0.18 12.72
N SER A 44 -9.47 1.01 13.16
CA SER A 44 -9.11 1.26 14.56
C SER A 44 -9.69 2.59 14.99
N THR A 45 -10.30 2.59 16.14
CA THR A 45 -10.76 3.80 16.81
C THR A 45 -9.54 4.56 17.35
N MET A 46 -9.38 5.83 16.98
CA MET A 46 -8.42 6.71 17.66
C MET A 46 -9.09 7.29 18.89
N ILE A 47 -8.66 6.83 20.05
CA ILE A 47 -9.04 7.47 21.30
C ILE A 47 -8.00 8.56 21.55
N ALA A 48 -8.40 9.82 21.33
CA ALA A 48 -7.54 10.95 21.64
C ALA A 48 -7.16 10.91 23.12
N GLY A 49 -5.87 10.98 23.42
CA GLY A 49 -5.38 11.00 24.81
C GLY A 49 -5.71 12.28 25.57
N THR A 50 -6.52 13.16 24.99
CA THR A 50 -6.97 14.41 25.59
C THR A 50 -8.25 14.13 26.40
N ASN A 51 -8.27 14.57 27.66
CA ASN A 51 -9.49 14.53 28.50
C ASN A 51 -10.52 15.59 28.07
N LYS A 52 -10.57 15.94 26.78
CA LYS A 52 -11.49 16.90 26.17
C LYS A 52 -12.37 16.19 25.15
N ASP A 53 -13.62 16.60 25.06
CA ASP A 53 -14.55 16.14 24.05
C ASP A 53 -14.34 16.82 22.69
N ALA A 54 -15.13 16.50 21.67
CA ALA A 54 -15.05 17.09 20.34
C ALA A 54 -15.30 18.61 20.35
N SER A 55 -16.04 19.13 21.32
CA SER A 55 -16.31 20.57 21.50
C SER A 55 -15.24 21.29 22.30
N GLY A 56 -14.16 20.58 22.69
CA GLY A 56 -13.04 21.16 23.47
C GLY A 56 -13.30 21.30 24.96
N GLN A 57 -14.45 20.84 25.47
CA GLN A 57 -14.77 20.88 26.89
C GLN A 57 -14.11 19.73 27.66
N TRP A 58 -13.77 19.97 28.91
CA TRP A 58 -13.18 18.96 29.78
C TRP A 58 -14.20 17.90 30.15
N ILE A 59 -13.90 16.63 29.88
CA ILE A 59 -14.72 15.48 30.29
C ILE A 59 -14.61 15.34 31.80
N LYS A 60 -15.73 15.39 32.52
CA LYS A 60 -15.82 15.35 34.00
C LYS A 60 -16.57 14.09 34.46
N GLY A 61 -16.36 13.72 35.73
CA GLY A 61 -17.09 12.63 36.38
C GLY A 61 -16.85 11.25 35.76
N ASP A 62 -17.88 10.42 35.80
CA ASP A 62 -17.88 9.01 35.36
C ASP A 62 -17.44 8.83 33.89
N ALA A 63 -17.76 9.79 33.05
CA ALA A 63 -17.33 9.78 31.63
C ALA A 63 -15.80 9.82 31.50
N LYS A 64 -15.09 10.55 32.37
CA LYS A 64 -13.62 10.58 32.38
C LYS A 64 -13.02 9.22 32.72
N ASP A 65 -13.60 8.51 33.68
CA ASP A 65 -13.10 7.20 34.07
C ASP A 65 -13.45 6.12 33.03
N MET A 66 -14.57 6.28 32.35
CA MET A 66 -14.94 5.46 31.20
C MET A 66 -13.93 5.64 30.05
N VAL A 67 -13.60 6.87 29.67
CA VAL A 67 -12.62 7.18 28.62
C VAL A 67 -11.24 6.64 28.97
N LYS A 68 -10.81 6.79 30.23
CA LYS A 68 -9.53 6.21 30.70
C LYS A 68 -9.52 4.69 30.55
N ARG A 69 -10.60 4.02 30.97
CA ARG A 69 -10.75 2.57 30.87
C ARG A 69 -10.68 2.09 29.42
N ILE A 70 -11.41 2.75 28.53
CA ILE A 70 -11.39 2.46 27.08
C ILE A 70 -9.98 2.69 26.51
N SER A 71 -9.31 3.78 26.88
CA SER A 71 -7.92 4.07 26.45
C SER A 71 -6.92 2.98 26.89
N VAL A 72 -7.06 2.46 28.12
CA VAL A 72 -6.22 1.36 28.61
C VAL A 72 -6.47 0.07 27.83
N TRP A 73 -7.72 -0.26 27.56
CA TRP A 73 -8.07 -1.43 26.74
C TRP A 73 -7.59 -1.29 25.30
N ASP A 74 -7.74 -0.12 24.70
CA ASP A 74 -7.24 0.16 23.36
C ASP A 74 -5.71 0.02 23.27
N LYS A 75 -4.97 0.55 24.26
CA LYS A 75 -3.52 0.36 24.37
C LYS A 75 -3.13 -1.11 24.51
N ARG A 76 -3.84 -1.88 25.31
CA ARG A 76 -3.58 -3.33 25.48
C ARG A 76 -3.85 -4.09 24.17
N ASN A 77 -4.95 -3.81 23.50
CA ASN A 77 -5.26 -4.43 22.21
C ASN A 77 -4.23 -4.06 21.13
N LYS A 78 -3.79 -2.81 21.10
CA LYS A 78 -2.74 -2.35 20.19
C LYS A 78 -1.37 -2.96 20.48
N SER A 79 -1.04 -3.21 21.76
CA SER A 79 0.28 -3.75 22.13
C SER A 79 0.43 -5.24 21.85
N ASN A 80 -0.61 -6.04 22.10
CA ASN A 80 -0.51 -7.50 22.08
C ASN A 80 -0.70 -8.12 20.68
N GLY A 81 -1.53 -7.54 19.81
CA GLY A 81 -1.82 -8.10 18.48
C GLY A 81 -1.14 -7.38 17.31
N ARG A 82 -0.67 -6.14 17.52
CA ARG A 82 -0.23 -5.27 16.42
C ARG A 82 1.28 -5.05 16.31
N LYS A 83 2.08 -5.58 17.24
CA LYS A 83 3.52 -5.37 17.22
C LYS A 83 4.14 -5.91 15.92
N THR A 84 3.81 -7.12 15.56
CA THR A 84 4.29 -7.78 14.32
C THR A 84 3.78 -7.02 13.09
N LEU A 85 2.52 -6.62 13.08
CA LEU A 85 1.91 -5.87 11.99
C LEU A 85 2.54 -4.48 11.83
N ASN A 86 2.85 -3.78 12.91
CA ASN A 86 3.54 -2.49 12.86
C ASN A 86 4.96 -2.61 12.31
N ILE A 87 5.71 -3.65 12.73
CA ILE A 87 7.04 -3.95 12.18
C ILE A 87 6.93 -4.26 10.68
N ALA A 88 5.95 -5.06 10.27
CA ALA A 88 5.73 -5.40 8.87
C ALA A 88 5.37 -4.16 8.03
N ASN A 89 4.48 -3.31 8.52
CA ASN A 89 4.08 -2.08 7.83
C ASN A 89 5.24 -1.08 7.70
N SER A 90 6.08 -0.97 8.73
CA SER A 90 7.30 -0.15 8.69
C SER A 90 8.26 -0.68 7.63
N GLU A 91 8.46 -1.99 7.58
CA GLU A 91 9.33 -2.62 6.59
C GLU A 91 8.77 -2.50 5.16
N ILE A 92 7.48 -2.74 4.96
CA ILE A 92 6.80 -2.53 3.67
C ILE A 92 6.98 -1.09 3.22
N THR A 93 6.79 -0.11 4.11
CA THR A 93 6.98 1.30 3.80
C THR A 93 8.41 1.61 3.39
N ARG A 94 9.39 1.11 4.14
CA ARG A 94 10.82 1.25 3.82
C ARG A 94 11.14 0.67 2.44
N LEU A 95 10.66 -0.55 2.15
CA LEU A 95 10.88 -1.20 0.87
C LEU A 95 10.24 -0.43 -0.29
N CYS A 96 9.02 0.09 -0.10
CA CYS A 96 8.35 0.89 -1.12
C CYS A 96 9.12 2.16 -1.44
N GLN A 97 9.66 2.85 -0.43
CA GLN A 97 10.46 4.06 -0.62
C GLN A 97 11.74 3.77 -1.40
N VAL A 98 12.48 2.73 -1.02
CA VAL A 98 13.76 2.39 -1.69
C VAL A 98 13.53 1.85 -3.10
N LEU A 99 12.49 1.06 -3.32
CA LEU A 99 12.19 0.47 -4.64
C LEU A 99 11.37 1.42 -5.54
N GLY A 100 10.90 2.56 -5.05
CA GLY A 100 10.02 3.46 -5.81
C GLY A 100 8.70 2.77 -6.19
N ILE A 101 8.03 2.14 -5.23
CA ILE A 101 6.75 1.45 -5.43
C ILE A 101 5.60 2.37 -5.07
N VAL A 102 4.55 2.37 -5.88
CA VAL A 102 3.36 3.22 -5.73
C VAL A 102 2.55 2.83 -4.49
N GLU A 103 1.84 3.81 -3.89
CA GLU A 103 1.07 3.65 -2.65
C GLU A 103 0.02 2.53 -2.72
N ASN A 104 -0.66 2.36 -3.85
CA ASN A 104 -1.66 1.29 -4.03
C ASN A 104 -1.07 -0.11 -3.82
N VAL A 105 0.14 -0.35 -4.33
CA VAL A 105 0.85 -1.63 -4.16
C VAL A 105 1.28 -1.82 -2.71
N LYS A 106 1.70 -0.74 -2.04
CA LYS A 106 2.04 -0.75 -0.62
C LYS A 106 0.86 -1.16 0.24
N GLN A 107 -0.30 -0.55 0.00
CA GLN A 107 -1.54 -0.88 0.71
C GLN A 107 -1.95 -2.34 0.48
N ARG A 108 -1.88 -2.80 -0.78
CA ARG A 108 -2.18 -4.19 -1.11
C ARG A 108 -1.21 -5.17 -0.45
N GLY A 109 0.08 -4.83 -0.40
CA GLY A 109 1.08 -5.63 0.32
C GLY A 109 0.80 -5.76 1.82
N ALA A 110 0.34 -4.68 2.45
CA ALA A 110 -0.07 -4.67 3.85
C ALA A 110 -1.37 -5.49 4.09
N GLU A 111 -2.32 -5.45 3.15
CA GLU A 111 -3.52 -6.29 3.19
C GLU A 111 -3.16 -7.78 3.13
N ILE A 112 -2.33 -8.17 2.17
CA ILE A 112 -1.85 -9.56 2.02
C ILE A 112 -1.14 -10.01 3.31
N PHE A 113 -0.30 -9.17 3.90
CA PHE A 113 0.36 -9.49 5.16
C PHE A 113 -0.65 -9.74 6.28
N ARG A 114 -1.68 -8.90 6.40
CA ARG A 114 -2.75 -9.04 7.40
C ARG A 114 -3.57 -10.31 7.20
N GLU A 115 -3.86 -10.68 5.96
CA GLU A 115 -4.52 -11.94 5.64
C GLU A 115 -3.66 -13.14 6.05
N CYS A 116 -2.36 -13.10 5.76
CA CYS A 116 -1.41 -14.13 6.19
C CYS A 116 -1.32 -14.25 7.72
N GLU A 117 -1.42 -13.15 8.44
CA GLU A 117 -1.44 -13.14 9.91
C GLU A 117 -2.66 -13.87 10.46
N LYS A 118 -3.85 -13.67 9.87
CA LYS A 118 -5.07 -14.41 10.23
C LYS A 118 -4.88 -15.92 10.13
N TYR A 119 -4.18 -16.38 9.10
CA TYR A 119 -3.82 -17.80 8.91
C TYR A 119 -2.61 -18.26 9.73
N LYS A 120 -2.08 -17.41 10.63
CA LYS A 120 -0.92 -17.71 11.49
C LYS A 120 0.34 -18.15 10.73
N MET A 121 0.49 -17.70 9.49
CA MET A 121 1.61 -18.07 8.60
C MET A 121 2.96 -17.51 9.06
N MET A 122 2.96 -16.57 10.00
CA MET A 122 4.17 -15.89 10.49
C MET A 122 4.98 -16.73 11.49
N ARG A 123 4.44 -17.82 12.02
CA ARG A 123 5.12 -18.62 13.04
C ARG A 123 6.45 -19.18 12.52
N GLY A 124 7.53 -18.91 13.26
CA GLY A 124 8.88 -19.38 12.91
C GLY A 124 9.52 -18.72 11.69
N ARG A 125 8.96 -17.59 11.21
CA ARG A 125 9.49 -16.86 10.04
C ARG A 125 9.89 -15.43 10.39
N THR A 126 10.90 -14.93 9.68
CA THR A 126 11.39 -13.56 9.85
C THR A 126 10.39 -12.58 9.25
N THR A 127 9.89 -11.65 10.05
CA THR A 127 8.87 -10.66 9.64
C THR A 127 9.35 -9.82 8.45
N THR A 128 10.61 -9.39 8.44
CA THR A 128 11.17 -8.56 7.37
C THR A 128 11.16 -9.26 6.01
N VAL A 129 11.62 -10.52 5.96
CA VAL A 129 11.66 -11.31 4.72
C VAL A 129 10.26 -11.67 4.25
N PHE A 130 9.36 -11.96 5.20
CA PHE A 130 7.97 -12.27 4.88
C PHE A 130 7.22 -11.04 4.35
N SER A 131 7.46 -9.85 4.92
CA SER A 131 6.91 -8.58 4.42
C SER A 131 7.36 -8.28 2.99
N ALA A 132 8.63 -8.58 2.67
CA ALA A 132 9.15 -8.46 1.31
C ALA A 132 8.44 -9.41 0.34
N ALA A 133 8.15 -10.64 0.76
CA ALA A 133 7.42 -11.60 -0.05
C ALA A 133 5.95 -11.18 -0.28
N CYS A 134 5.28 -10.60 0.74
CA CYS A 134 3.93 -10.03 0.60
C CYS A 134 3.91 -8.84 -0.38
N LEU A 135 4.90 -7.94 -0.27
CA LEU A 135 5.01 -6.81 -1.19
C LEU A 135 5.32 -7.27 -2.62
N TYR A 136 6.17 -8.30 -2.78
CA TYR A 136 6.42 -8.89 -4.09
C TYR A 136 5.17 -9.53 -4.69
N ALA A 137 4.36 -10.21 -3.87
CA ALA A 137 3.07 -10.76 -4.31
C ALA A 137 2.12 -9.66 -4.79
N ALA A 138 2.02 -8.55 -4.06
CA ALA A 138 1.24 -7.38 -4.48
C ALA A 138 1.74 -6.77 -5.80
N CYS A 139 3.06 -6.67 -5.98
CA CYS A 139 3.64 -6.21 -7.25
C CYS A 139 3.23 -7.11 -8.42
N ARG A 140 3.22 -8.44 -8.23
CA ARG A 140 2.85 -9.41 -9.27
C ARG A 140 1.36 -9.39 -9.54
N GLU A 141 0.52 -9.21 -8.54
CA GLU A 141 -0.93 -9.09 -8.68
C GLU A 141 -1.32 -7.83 -9.46
N LEU A 142 -0.69 -6.70 -9.14
CA LEU A 142 -0.97 -5.39 -9.75
C LEU A 142 -0.14 -5.09 -11.02
N GLY A 143 0.65 -6.03 -11.50
CA GLY A 143 1.41 -5.89 -12.75
C GLY A 143 2.59 -4.93 -12.67
N VAL A 144 3.19 -4.73 -11.49
CA VAL A 144 4.38 -3.88 -11.33
C VAL A 144 5.65 -4.65 -11.64
N SER A 145 6.47 -4.17 -12.58
CA SER A 145 7.66 -4.84 -13.13
C SER A 145 8.87 -4.85 -12.18
N LYS A 146 8.69 -5.23 -10.92
CA LYS A 146 9.80 -5.44 -9.97
C LYS A 146 10.20 -6.92 -9.94
N THR A 147 11.52 -7.19 -9.83
CA THR A 147 12.05 -8.56 -9.82
C THR A 147 12.44 -8.99 -8.40
N LEU A 148 12.51 -10.31 -8.17
CA LEU A 148 13.02 -10.84 -6.90
C LEU A 148 14.42 -10.34 -6.57
N THR A 149 15.27 -10.13 -7.58
CA THR A 149 16.62 -9.60 -7.39
C THR A 149 16.65 -8.19 -6.82
N ASP A 150 15.64 -7.36 -7.14
CA ASP A 150 15.54 -6.01 -6.57
C ASP A 150 15.24 -6.09 -5.07
N PHE A 151 14.31 -6.97 -4.70
CA PHE A 151 13.98 -7.21 -3.29
C PHE A 151 15.17 -7.78 -2.50
N THR A 152 15.91 -8.72 -3.06
CA THR A 152 17.07 -9.31 -2.37
C THR A 152 18.16 -8.30 -2.06
N LYS A 153 18.40 -7.35 -2.97
CA LYS A 153 19.37 -6.28 -2.76
C LYS A 153 19.00 -5.35 -1.61
N VAL A 154 17.71 -5.12 -1.41
CA VAL A 154 17.20 -4.17 -0.40
C VAL A 154 16.94 -4.84 0.95
N CYS A 155 16.52 -6.10 0.96
CA CYS A 155 16.18 -6.85 2.18
C CYS A 155 17.35 -7.60 2.79
N TYR A 156 18.49 -7.69 2.10
CA TYR A 156 19.63 -8.54 2.50
C TYR A 156 19.23 -10.00 2.80
N ALA A 157 18.18 -10.47 2.12
CA ALA A 157 17.63 -11.81 2.30
C ALA A 157 18.01 -12.71 1.12
N ARG A 158 18.04 -14.02 1.35
CA ARG A 158 18.27 -14.98 0.27
C ARG A 158 17.08 -15.00 -0.68
N ARG A 159 17.35 -15.06 -1.98
CA ARG A 159 16.33 -15.18 -3.01
C ARG A 159 15.43 -16.40 -2.80
N SER A 160 16.01 -17.51 -2.33
CA SER A 160 15.28 -18.74 -2.00
C SER A 160 14.17 -18.52 -0.99
N ASP A 161 14.45 -17.74 0.07
CA ASP A 161 13.52 -17.54 1.18
C ASP A 161 12.33 -16.68 0.76
N ILE A 162 12.60 -15.56 0.05
CA ILE A 162 11.54 -14.70 -0.50
C ILE A 162 10.69 -15.51 -1.49
N SER A 163 11.31 -16.33 -2.36
CA SER A 163 10.60 -17.17 -3.33
C SER A 163 9.76 -18.25 -2.68
N ALA A 164 10.25 -18.87 -1.59
CA ALA A 164 9.53 -19.88 -0.83
C ALA A 164 8.29 -19.28 -0.15
N TYR A 165 8.46 -18.11 0.50
CA TYR A 165 7.34 -17.41 1.15
C TYR A 165 6.31 -16.90 0.14
N TYR A 166 6.75 -16.39 -1.00
CA TYR A 166 5.89 -15.98 -2.10
C TYR A 166 5.00 -17.13 -2.60
N ARG A 167 5.58 -18.31 -2.87
CA ARG A 167 4.81 -19.49 -3.30
C ARG A 167 3.81 -19.94 -2.23
N LEU A 168 4.21 -19.89 -0.96
CA LEU A 168 3.34 -20.21 0.16
C LEU A 168 2.14 -19.25 0.23
N ILE A 169 2.38 -17.93 0.08
CA ILE A 169 1.34 -16.90 0.11
C ILE A 169 0.32 -17.13 -1.02
N ILE A 170 0.80 -17.30 -2.25
CA ILE A 170 -0.08 -17.54 -3.40
C ILE A 170 -0.95 -18.78 -3.19
N LYS A 171 -0.34 -19.89 -2.74
CA LYS A 171 -1.06 -21.14 -2.51
C LYS A 171 -2.13 -21.02 -1.43
N THR A 172 -1.83 -20.31 -0.34
CA THR A 172 -2.76 -20.21 0.80
C THR A 172 -3.89 -19.22 0.56
N LEU A 173 -3.60 -18.09 -0.09
CA LEU A 173 -4.58 -17.03 -0.34
C LEU A 173 -5.25 -17.16 -1.73
N ASN A 174 -4.87 -18.15 -2.54
CA ASN A 174 -5.35 -18.33 -3.92
C ASN A 174 -5.27 -17.04 -4.76
N LEU A 175 -4.15 -16.29 -4.63
CA LEU A 175 -3.99 -15.04 -5.35
C LEU A 175 -3.82 -15.29 -6.85
N THR A 176 -4.55 -14.53 -7.65
CA THR A 176 -4.36 -14.49 -9.10
C THR A 176 -3.14 -13.63 -9.42
N VAL A 177 -2.15 -14.22 -10.06
CA VAL A 177 -0.89 -13.54 -10.41
C VAL A 177 -0.83 -13.32 -11.91
N ASN A 178 -0.65 -12.07 -12.31
CA ASN A 178 -0.46 -11.73 -13.71
C ASN A 178 0.92 -12.21 -14.22
N ILE A 179 0.91 -12.91 -15.34
CA ILE A 179 2.14 -13.24 -16.06
C ILE A 179 2.59 -11.97 -16.77
N MET A 180 3.73 -11.44 -16.35
CA MET A 180 4.27 -10.22 -16.94
C MET A 180 4.96 -10.54 -18.27
N SER A 181 4.62 -9.76 -19.29
CA SER A 181 5.26 -9.88 -20.60
C SER A 181 6.67 -9.28 -20.61
N PRO A 182 7.57 -9.71 -21.50
CA PRO A 182 8.87 -9.09 -21.66
C PRO A 182 8.79 -7.58 -21.97
N VAL A 183 7.71 -7.13 -22.59
CA VAL A 183 7.43 -5.73 -22.93
C VAL A 183 7.37 -4.85 -21.68
N ASP A 184 6.80 -5.37 -20.58
CA ASP A 184 6.63 -4.62 -19.32
C ASP A 184 7.97 -4.29 -18.63
N TYR A 185 9.03 -5.01 -18.98
CA TYR A 185 10.36 -4.79 -18.43
C TYR A 185 11.23 -3.81 -19.23
N ILE A 186 10.87 -3.48 -20.48
CA ILE A 186 11.70 -2.66 -21.38
C ILE A 186 11.96 -1.28 -20.77
N SER A 187 10.91 -0.59 -20.34
CA SER A 187 11.03 0.76 -19.79
C SER A 187 11.94 0.78 -18.56
N ARG A 188 11.81 -0.22 -17.70
CA ARG A 188 12.63 -0.36 -16.50
C ARG A 188 14.09 -0.68 -16.82
N ILE A 189 14.33 -1.59 -17.76
CA ILE A 189 15.69 -1.93 -18.20
C ILE A 189 16.33 -0.71 -18.85
N GLY A 190 15.59 -0.03 -19.73
CA GLY A 190 16.08 1.14 -20.44
C GLY A 190 16.42 2.34 -19.54
N SER A 191 15.69 2.52 -18.44
CA SER A 191 16.00 3.57 -17.45
C SER A 191 17.18 3.22 -16.54
N ASN A 192 17.46 1.93 -16.31
CA ASN A 192 18.54 1.46 -15.44
C ASN A 192 19.88 1.27 -16.16
N THR A 193 19.94 1.40 -17.47
CA THR A 193 21.20 1.34 -18.22
C THR A 193 22.00 2.63 -18.10
N ILE A 194 23.32 2.54 -18.15
CA ILE A 194 24.23 3.69 -18.11
C ILE A 194 25.01 3.74 -19.44
N PRO A 195 24.77 4.74 -20.31
CA PRO A 195 23.76 5.81 -20.25
C PRO A 195 22.31 5.29 -20.43
N PRO A 196 21.29 6.01 -19.95
CA PRO A 196 19.90 5.59 -20.11
C PRO A 196 19.50 5.57 -21.58
N ILE A 197 18.78 4.51 -21.97
CA ILE A 197 18.35 4.30 -23.37
C ILE A 197 17.22 5.28 -23.70
N SER A 198 17.31 5.94 -24.85
CA SER A 198 16.29 6.89 -25.31
C SER A 198 14.93 6.22 -25.51
N VAL A 199 13.85 6.98 -25.29
CA VAL A 199 12.47 6.49 -25.42
C VAL A 199 12.17 5.96 -26.83
N SER A 200 12.77 6.55 -27.88
CA SER A 200 12.59 6.09 -29.25
C SER A 200 13.11 4.67 -29.48
N ILE A 201 14.24 4.31 -28.88
CA ILE A 201 14.81 2.95 -28.94
C ILE A 201 13.94 1.97 -28.16
N GLN A 202 13.47 2.37 -26.97
CA GLN A 202 12.54 1.56 -26.17
C GLN A 202 11.24 1.25 -26.94
N GLN A 203 10.68 2.25 -27.63
CA GLN A 203 9.49 2.06 -28.47
C GLN A 203 9.74 1.09 -29.65
N LYS A 204 10.90 1.17 -30.28
CA LYS A 204 11.29 0.23 -31.35
C LYS A 204 11.39 -1.20 -30.81
N ALA A 205 12.01 -1.38 -29.64
CA ALA A 205 12.09 -2.67 -28.97
C ALA A 205 10.71 -3.25 -28.62
N ILE A 206 9.78 -2.41 -28.16
CA ILE A 206 8.39 -2.81 -27.89
C ILE A 206 7.69 -3.29 -29.18
N LYS A 207 7.85 -2.57 -30.29
CA LYS A 207 7.27 -2.96 -31.58
C LYS A 207 7.79 -4.32 -32.03
N LEU A 208 9.11 -4.51 -31.99
CA LEU A 208 9.74 -5.78 -32.38
C LEU A 208 9.25 -6.95 -31.53
N LEU A 209 9.15 -6.77 -30.21
CA LEU A 209 8.62 -7.83 -29.33
C LEU A 209 7.15 -8.16 -29.60
N LYS A 210 6.33 -7.15 -29.91
CA LYS A 210 4.92 -7.38 -30.28
C LYS A 210 4.79 -8.14 -31.59
N GLU A 211 5.65 -7.84 -32.58
CA GLU A 211 5.68 -8.53 -33.86
C GLU A 211 6.16 -10.00 -33.71
N LEU A 212 7.10 -10.27 -32.81
CA LEU A 212 7.55 -11.63 -32.49
C LEU A 212 6.46 -12.44 -31.81
N ASN A 213 5.83 -11.87 -30.78
CA ASN A 213 4.73 -12.55 -30.05
C ASN A 213 3.49 -12.78 -30.94
N GLY A 214 3.25 -11.93 -31.94
CA GLY A 214 2.16 -12.10 -32.91
C GLY A 214 2.41 -13.18 -33.98
N LYS A 215 3.64 -13.73 -34.07
CA LYS A 215 4.00 -14.79 -34.99
C LYS A 215 3.99 -16.19 -34.38
N GLU A 216 3.86 -16.28 -33.05
CA GLU A 216 3.84 -17.54 -32.28
C GLU A 216 2.41 -18.01 -31.93
N GLY A 217 1.37 -17.31 -32.35
CA GLY A 217 -0.06 -17.67 -32.24
C GLY A 217 -0.68 -17.99 -33.63
#